data_db5bcd5795ed6bc18c1441c17f235587
#
_entry.id   db5bcd5795ed6bc18c1441c17f235587
#
_cell.length_a   1.000
_cell.length_b   1.000
_cell.length_c   1.000
_cell.angle_alpha   90.00
_cell.angle_beta   90.00
_cell.angle_gamma   90.00
#
_symmetry.space_group_name_H-M   'P 1'
#
loop_
_entity.id
_entity.type
_entity.pdbx_description
1 polymer ?
#
loop_
_entity_poly.entity_id
_entity_poly.type
_entity_poly.pdbx_seq_one_letter_code
_entity_poly.pdbx_strand_id
1 'polypeptide(L)'
;MARITRRRVLKLSASGAVAARTGGLAAILAAGRAPAFAQGATVHWLRWADFVPASDLLLKGQITQECKKATGISLKVETVNANDLQARITSAIQSGTGPDIIMAIGNWPQLYAESLADVGDVAEEIGSAQGGYYDVVKLVATVGNKWIGVPWTVGGGLITYRKSWFEEVGYKTFPETWDGLREAGKKLKAKGRPLGQTAGHTFGDAPAWWYPYLWSWGGKEVEADGKTVVLNSQETIESVRFATGLWKDSCDDGGLAWDDTSNNRAFLAGSISATNNGASIYIEAKRKPESYQTETGAPMWQDILHARIPKGPGGQFTLPIPFTDLVMGYSRNQKPAKDFLRWIHSKSAFGEWFTSQQGYSDGAAKDWEKDKVWDVNPVLRPFRDIPPFGRLAGYAGPPNRKAAEVVTKYIVTDMYAKALQGMPAEESVKWADQEVRKIHA
;
A
#
# COMPACT_ATOMS: atom_id res chain seq x y z
N MET A 1 23.67 61.57 -13.11
CA MET A 1 24.04 60.17 -12.74
C MET A 1 24.26 60.08 -11.27
N ALA A 2 23.30 59.50 -10.51
CA ALA A 2 23.38 59.41 -9.05
C ALA A 2 24.18 58.16 -8.66
N ARG A 3 25.28 58.36 -7.93
CA ARG A 3 26.14 57.26 -7.42
C ARG A 3 25.38 56.47 -6.32
N ILE A 4 25.14 55.17 -6.56
CA ILE A 4 24.60 54.25 -5.57
C ILE A 4 25.72 53.92 -4.58
N THR A 5 25.55 54.30 -3.31
CA THR A 5 26.53 54.07 -2.25
C THR A 5 26.45 52.64 -1.69
N ARG A 6 27.59 52.07 -1.28
CA ARG A 6 27.71 50.70 -0.69
C ARG A 6 26.72 50.43 0.48
N ARG A 7 26.27 51.46 1.20
CA ARG A 7 25.28 51.32 2.27
C ARG A 7 23.85 50.98 1.80
N ARG A 8 23.48 51.32 0.55
CA ARG A 8 22.18 50.99 -0.04
C ARG A 8 22.12 49.54 -0.55
N VAL A 9 23.25 49.01 -0.99
CA VAL A 9 23.36 47.59 -1.40
C VAL A 9 23.29 46.65 -0.19
N LEU A 10 23.91 47.02 0.94
CA LEU A 10 23.86 46.24 2.17
C LEU A 10 22.48 46.23 2.86
N LYS A 11 21.64 47.25 2.67
CA LYS A 11 20.26 47.27 3.20
C LYS A 11 19.30 46.45 2.37
N LEU A 12 19.57 46.22 1.08
CA LEU A 12 18.79 45.33 0.21
C LEU A 12 19.16 43.85 0.39
N SER A 13 20.40 43.56 0.80
CA SER A 13 20.82 42.17 1.13
C SER A 13 20.38 41.71 2.51
N ALA A 14 20.16 42.62 3.47
CA ALA A 14 19.65 42.25 4.82
C ALA A 14 18.16 41.93 4.84
N SER A 15 17.34 42.47 3.92
CA SER A 15 15.92 42.16 3.81
C SER A 15 15.62 40.79 3.16
N GLY A 16 16.59 40.27 2.38
CA GLY A 16 16.45 38.93 1.77
C GLY A 16 16.83 37.77 2.71
N ALA A 17 17.61 38.05 3.79
CA ALA A 17 18.09 37.00 4.71
C ALA A 17 17.12 36.69 5.85
N VAL A 18 16.13 37.54 6.13
CA VAL A 18 15.13 37.33 7.20
C VAL A 18 13.96 36.49 6.68
N ALA A 19 13.64 36.53 5.39
CA ALA A 19 12.57 35.72 4.80
C ALA A 19 12.90 34.22 4.68
N ALA A 20 14.18 33.84 4.83
CA ALA A 20 14.62 32.44 4.71
C ALA A 20 14.49 31.64 6.02
N ARG A 21 14.06 32.24 7.14
CA ARG A 21 13.97 31.57 8.45
C ARG A 21 12.56 31.33 8.97
N THR A 22 11.52 31.80 8.29
CA THR A 22 10.12 31.65 8.75
C THR A 22 9.13 31.27 7.65
N GLY A 23 9.64 30.83 6.50
CA GLY A 23 8.79 30.60 5.33
C GLY A 23 8.73 29.16 4.90
N GLY A 24 7.90 28.37 5.61
CA GLY A 24 7.43 27.09 5.07
C GLY A 24 6.57 27.28 3.82
N LEU A 25 5.93 26.24 3.37
CA LEU A 25 5.07 26.14 2.16
C LEU A 25 4.20 27.39 1.89
N ALA A 26 3.72 28.05 2.95
CA ALA A 26 2.91 29.28 2.88
C ALA A 26 3.64 30.45 2.22
N ALA A 27 4.96 30.62 2.43
CA ALA A 27 5.73 31.71 1.84
C ALA A 27 6.07 31.41 0.36
N ILE A 28 6.28 30.16 -0.01
CA ILE A 28 6.49 29.71 -1.39
C ILE A 28 5.21 29.93 -2.20
N LEU A 29 4.05 29.56 -1.64
CA LEU A 29 2.74 29.73 -2.26
C LEU A 29 2.30 31.19 -2.35
N ALA A 30 2.63 32.02 -1.34
CA ALA A 30 2.31 33.45 -1.33
C ALA A 30 3.18 34.28 -2.27
N ALA A 31 4.42 33.84 -2.54
CA ALA A 31 5.33 34.53 -3.45
C ALA A 31 5.01 34.28 -4.94
N GLY A 32 4.21 33.27 -5.29
CA GLY A 32 3.86 32.93 -6.68
C GLY A 32 5.07 32.62 -7.57
N ARG A 33 6.26 32.39 -6.97
CA ARG A 33 7.50 32.09 -7.69
C ARG A 33 8.26 30.97 -6.98
N ALA A 34 8.66 29.98 -7.76
CA ALA A 34 9.52 28.89 -7.27
C ALA A 34 10.86 29.43 -6.74
N PRO A 35 11.46 28.84 -5.69
CA PRO A 35 12.81 29.12 -5.28
C PRO A 35 13.77 29.02 -6.47
N ALA A 36 14.72 29.97 -6.60
CA ALA A 36 15.63 30.05 -7.74
C ALA A 36 16.43 28.76 -8.04
N PHE A 37 16.57 27.89 -7.06
CA PHE A 37 17.27 26.59 -7.17
C PHE A 37 16.46 25.48 -7.83
N ALA A 38 15.13 25.60 -7.88
CA ALA A 38 14.25 24.59 -8.47
C ALA A 38 13.89 24.93 -9.94
N GLN A 39 14.14 26.15 -10.37
CA GLN A 39 13.80 26.59 -11.72
C GLN A 39 14.62 25.83 -12.78
N GLY A 40 13.90 25.07 -13.64
CA GLY A 40 14.49 24.27 -14.70
C GLY A 40 14.97 22.87 -14.32
N ALA A 41 14.85 22.46 -13.06
CA ALA A 41 15.15 21.09 -12.66
C ALA A 41 14.11 20.10 -13.23
N THR A 42 14.59 18.92 -13.64
CA THR A 42 13.72 17.80 -13.99
C THR A 42 13.82 16.76 -12.88
N VAL A 43 12.69 16.41 -12.25
CA VAL A 43 12.58 15.35 -11.25
C VAL A 43 11.96 14.13 -11.91
N HIS A 44 12.65 13.00 -11.83
CA HIS A 44 12.16 11.71 -12.31
C HIS A 44 11.54 10.93 -11.14
N TRP A 45 10.23 10.70 -11.22
CA TRP A 45 9.44 9.96 -10.24
C TRP A 45 8.98 8.63 -10.82
N LEU A 46 9.51 7.51 -10.29
CA LEU A 46 9.11 6.16 -10.63
C LEU A 46 8.12 5.65 -9.60
N ARG A 47 7.00 5.11 -10.07
CA ARG A 47 5.98 4.53 -9.22
C ARG A 47 5.32 3.32 -9.87
N TRP A 48 4.51 2.59 -9.12
CA TRP A 48 3.73 1.50 -9.68
C TRP A 48 2.65 2.04 -10.63
N ALA A 49 2.23 1.19 -11.57
CA ALA A 49 1.05 1.43 -12.38
C ALA A 49 -0.20 1.14 -11.52
N ASP A 50 -1.00 2.18 -11.30
CA ASP A 50 -2.12 2.15 -10.35
C ASP A 50 -3.28 1.27 -10.87
N PHE A 51 -3.97 0.58 -9.97
CA PHE A 51 -5.20 -0.15 -10.28
C PHE A 51 -6.39 0.76 -10.58
N VAL A 52 -6.26 2.07 -10.35
CA VAL A 52 -7.20 3.11 -10.79
C VAL A 52 -6.52 3.95 -11.88
N PRO A 53 -6.54 3.55 -13.16
CA PRO A 53 -5.76 4.17 -14.24
C PRO A 53 -5.99 5.68 -14.41
N ALA A 54 -7.16 6.18 -14.00
CA ALA A 54 -7.48 7.61 -14.05
C ALA A 54 -6.51 8.45 -13.21
N SER A 55 -6.03 7.92 -12.08
CA SER A 55 -5.09 8.60 -11.21
C SER A 55 -3.70 8.75 -11.82
N ASP A 56 -3.24 7.73 -12.55
CA ASP A 56 -1.96 7.79 -13.29
C ASP A 56 -2.05 8.78 -14.47
N LEU A 57 -3.17 8.81 -15.17
CA LEU A 57 -3.40 9.78 -16.24
C LEU A 57 -3.38 11.22 -15.70
N LEU A 58 -4.00 11.46 -14.55
CA LEU A 58 -4.01 12.76 -13.89
C LEU A 58 -2.59 13.19 -13.50
N LEU A 59 -1.78 12.30 -12.92
CA LEU A 59 -0.39 12.57 -12.55
C LEU A 59 0.47 12.92 -13.76
N LYS A 60 0.38 12.12 -14.85
CA LYS A 60 1.17 12.30 -16.06
C LYS A 60 0.74 13.52 -16.90
N GLY A 61 -0.51 13.95 -16.75
CA GLY A 61 -1.10 15.06 -17.47
C GLY A 61 -1.14 16.35 -16.66
N GLN A 62 -2.29 16.62 -16.04
CA GLN A 62 -2.61 17.88 -15.37
C GLN A 62 -1.64 18.17 -14.22
N ILE A 63 -1.42 17.23 -13.30
CA ILE A 63 -0.54 17.43 -12.14
C ILE A 63 0.89 17.79 -12.56
N THR A 64 1.41 17.16 -13.63
CA THR A 64 2.73 17.49 -14.17
C THR A 64 2.81 18.94 -14.68
N GLN A 65 1.75 19.42 -15.35
CA GLN A 65 1.68 20.81 -15.84
C GLN A 65 1.56 21.82 -14.70
N GLU A 66 0.72 21.52 -13.71
CA GLU A 66 0.52 22.36 -12.52
C GLU A 66 1.78 22.43 -11.67
N CYS A 67 2.49 21.31 -11.48
CA CYS A 67 3.78 21.28 -10.81
C CYS A 67 4.77 22.24 -11.47
N LYS A 68 4.92 22.17 -12.79
CA LYS A 68 5.80 23.07 -13.54
C LYS A 68 5.41 24.53 -13.38
N LYS A 69 4.12 24.83 -13.43
CA LYS A 69 3.60 26.21 -13.25
C LYS A 69 3.84 26.73 -11.83
N ALA A 70 3.61 25.90 -10.82
CA ALA A 70 3.68 26.31 -9.42
C ALA A 70 5.13 26.37 -8.89
N THR A 71 5.98 25.41 -9.29
CA THR A 71 7.30 25.21 -8.69
C THR A 71 8.47 25.49 -9.67
N GLY A 72 8.21 25.52 -10.97
CA GLY A 72 9.25 25.54 -12.01
C GLY A 72 9.90 24.17 -12.26
N ILE A 73 9.54 23.13 -11.52
CA ILE A 73 10.06 21.77 -11.66
C ILE A 73 9.36 21.07 -12.82
N SER A 74 10.11 20.52 -13.74
CA SER A 74 9.59 19.60 -14.76
C SER A 74 9.54 18.20 -14.18
N LEU A 75 8.38 17.53 -14.30
CA LEU A 75 8.17 16.17 -13.77
C LEU A 75 8.23 15.15 -14.91
N LYS A 76 9.03 14.07 -14.71
CA LYS A 76 8.96 12.85 -15.49
C LYS A 76 8.33 11.77 -14.62
N VAL A 77 7.05 11.46 -14.83
CA VAL A 77 6.35 10.39 -14.12
C VAL A 77 6.46 9.11 -14.95
N GLU A 78 7.13 8.10 -14.40
CA GLU A 78 7.24 6.76 -14.98
C GLU A 78 6.45 5.78 -14.13
N THR A 79 5.70 4.86 -14.76
CA THR A 79 4.98 3.80 -14.07
C THR A 79 5.41 2.44 -14.57
N VAL A 80 5.56 1.47 -13.66
CA VAL A 80 5.89 0.08 -13.96
C VAL A 80 4.94 -0.85 -13.21
N ASN A 81 4.89 -2.12 -13.61
CA ASN A 81 4.18 -3.11 -12.79
C ASN A 81 4.80 -3.17 -11.39
N ALA A 82 3.99 -3.29 -10.36
CA ALA A 82 4.47 -3.28 -8.98
C ALA A 82 5.44 -4.43 -8.69
N ASN A 83 5.26 -5.59 -9.32
CA ASN A 83 6.18 -6.73 -9.18
C ASN A 83 7.59 -6.44 -9.73
N ASP A 84 7.72 -5.50 -10.69
CA ASP A 84 9.01 -5.09 -11.24
C ASP A 84 9.69 -3.97 -10.42
N LEU A 85 8.93 -3.30 -9.56
CA LEU A 85 9.37 -2.09 -8.89
C LEU A 85 10.56 -2.34 -7.96
N GLN A 86 10.55 -3.46 -7.21
CA GLN A 86 11.66 -3.80 -6.30
C GLN A 86 12.97 -4.06 -7.05
N ALA A 87 12.93 -4.75 -8.20
CA ALA A 87 14.10 -4.94 -9.06
C ALA A 87 14.63 -3.60 -9.60
N ARG A 88 13.74 -2.67 -9.95
CA ARG A 88 14.10 -1.31 -10.39
C ARG A 88 14.77 -0.51 -9.28
N ILE A 89 14.29 -0.57 -8.03
CA ILE A 89 14.93 0.08 -6.88
C ILE A 89 16.35 -0.47 -6.69
N THR A 90 16.48 -1.80 -6.65
CA THR A 90 17.77 -2.47 -6.44
C THR A 90 18.77 -2.11 -7.54
N SER A 91 18.37 -2.17 -8.80
CA SER A 91 19.21 -1.81 -9.95
C SER A 91 19.66 -0.34 -9.91
N ALA A 92 18.75 0.58 -9.57
CA ALA A 92 19.06 1.99 -9.46
C ALA A 92 20.08 2.30 -8.35
N ILE A 93 19.94 1.63 -7.19
CA ILE A 93 20.89 1.75 -6.08
C ILE A 93 22.28 1.19 -6.48
N GLN A 94 22.32 0.01 -7.08
CA GLN A 94 23.58 -0.63 -7.49
C GLN A 94 24.33 0.16 -8.55
N SER A 95 23.62 0.75 -9.51
CA SER A 95 24.22 1.57 -10.57
C SER A 95 24.57 3.00 -10.12
N GLY A 96 23.99 3.46 -9.00
CA GLY A 96 24.11 4.85 -8.54
C GLY A 96 23.46 5.87 -9.47
N THR A 97 22.52 5.41 -10.33
CA THR A 97 21.83 6.26 -11.31
C THR A 97 20.37 5.79 -11.49
N GLY A 98 19.49 6.70 -11.90
CA GLY A 98 18.10 6.36 -12.17
C GLY A 98 17.13 7.45 -11.74
N PRO A 99 15.88 7.08 -11.34
CA PRO A 99 14.91 8.03 -10.85
C PRO A 99 15.37 8.77 -9.58
N ASP A 100 14.93 10.00 -9.41
CA ASP A 100 15.22 10.81 -8.22
C ASP A 100 14.36 10.39 -7.03
N ILE A 101 13.10 10.01 -7.33
CA ILE A 101 12.12 9.51 -6.36
C ILE A 101 11.61 8.15 -6.86
N ILE A 102 11.56 7.17 -5.96
CA ILE A 102 10.96 5.86 -6.27
C ILE A 102 9.95 5.53 -5.18
N MET A 103 8.71 5.18 -5.58
CA MET A 103 7.71 4.67 -4.65
C MET A 103 8.07 3.26 -4.18
N ALA A 104 8.05 3.04 -2.88
CA ALA A 104 8.15 1.73 -2.25
C ALA A 104 6.81 1.30 -1.67
N ILE A 105 6.62 -0.01 -1.53
CA ILE A 105 5.36 -0.66 -1.12
C ILE A 105 5.60 -1.42 0.17
N GLY A 106 4.64 -1.34 1.13
CA GLY A 106 4.73 -2.03 2.40
C GLY A 106 5.98 -1.64 3.17
N ASN A 107 6.70 -2.61 3.71
CA ASN A 107 7.92 -2.39 4.47
C ASN A 107 9.22 -2.40 3.64
N TRP A 108 9.15 -2.32 2.31
CA TRP A 108 10.33 -2.24 1.43
C TRP A 108 11.29 -1.07 1.76
N PRO A 109 10.84 0.11 2.23
CA PRO A 109 11.78 1.17 2.61
C PRO A 109 12.87 0.70 3.57
N GLN A 110 12.55 -0.23 4.47
CA GLN A 110 13.47 -0.81 5.44
C GLN A 110 14.65 -1.59 4.79
N LEU A 111 14.45 -2.14 3.58
CA LEU A 111 15.50 -2.85 2.83
C LEU A 111 16.61 -1.91 2.35
N TYR A 112 16.25 -0.66 2.08
CA TYR A 112 17.08 0.29 1.34
C TYR A 112 17.53 1.50 2.18
N ALA A 113 17.24 1.52 3.47
CA ALA A 113 17.40 2.66 4.37
C ALA A 113 18.76 3.39 4.27
N GLU A 114 19.84 2.64 4.06
CA GLU A 114 21.22 3.18 3.96
C GLU A 114 21.46 3.94 2.64
N SER A 115 20.71 3.61 1.60
CA SER A 115 20.81 4.19 0.26
C SER A 115 19.86 5.38 0.01
N LEU A 116 19.12 5.79 1.05
CA LEU A 116 18.09 6.81 0.95
C LEU A 116 18.53 8.12 1.59
N ALA A 117 18.12 9.24 1.00
CA ALA A 117 18.29 10.55 1.60
C ALA A 117 17.40 10.68 2.85
N ASP A 118 17.84 11.47 3.82
CA ASP A 118 16.99 11.89 4.93
C ASP A 118 15.95 12.91 4.43
N VAL A 119 14.68 12.64 4.70
CA VAL A 119 13.55 13.49 4.29
C VAL A 119 12.73 13.98 5.49
N GLY A 120 13.31 13.96 6.70
CA GLY A 120 12.62 14.35 7.93
C GLY A 120 12.02 15.75 7.88
N ASP A 121 12.75 16.69 7.29
CA ASP A 121 12.28 18.06 7.08
C ASP A 121 10.98 18.15 6.26
N VAL A 122 10.79 17.26 5.30
CA VAL A 122 9.60 17.21 4.45
C VAL A 122 8.49 16.39 5.12
N ALA A 123 8.84 15.21 5.61
CA ALA A 123 7.85 14.29 6.18
C ALA A 123 7.18 14.88 7.42
N GLU A 124 7.94 15.52 8.32
CA GLU A 124 7.41 16.14 9.52
C GLU A 124 6.54 17.36 9.21
N GLU A 125 6.95 18.18 8.21
CA GLU A 125 6.17 19.33 7.75
C GLU A 125 4.79 18.88 7.23
N ILE A 126 4.77 17.88 6.32
CA ILE A 126 3.54 17.35 5.74
C ILE A 126 2.66 16.69 6.81
N GLY A 127 3.24 15.82 7.64
CA GLY A 127 2.50 15.14 8.70
C GLY A 127 1.85 16.11 9.66
N SER A 128 2.60 17.12 10.12
CA SER A 128 2.09 18.14 11.04
C SER A 128 0.95 18.97 10.44
N ALA A 129 1.04 19.27 9.14
CA ALA A 129 0.03 20.05 8.42
C ALA A 129 -1.27 19.29 8.16
N GLN A 130 -1.27 17.95 8.30
CA GLN A 130 -2.38 17.06 7.92
C GLN A 130 -2.85 16.13 9.05
N GLY A 131 -2.72 16.56 10.30
CA GLY A 131 -3.25 15.84 11.47
C GLY A 131 -2.40 14.67 11.97
N GLY A 132 -1.17 14.54 11.46
CA GLY A 132 -0.23 13.45 11.78
C GLY A 132 -0.43 12.21 10.94
N TYR A 133 0.63 11.41 10.81
CA TYR A 133 0.57 10.13 10.14
C TYR A 133 -0.01 9.03 11.03
N TYR A 134 -0.56 7.98 10.43
CA TYR A 134 -0.84 6.74 11.14
C TYR A 134 0.47 6.07 11.59
N ASP A 135 0.45 5.42 12.75
CA ASP A 135 1.64 4.77 13.32
C ASP A 135 2.24 3.72 12.38
N VAL A 136 1.39 2.90 11.75
CA VAL A 136 1.84 1.87 10.80
C VAL A 136 2.59 2.46 9.60
N VAL A 137 2.20 3.66 9.16
CA VAL A 137 2.84 4.37 8.04
C VAL A 137 4.16 4.97 8.48
N LYS A 138 4.18 5.60 9.66
CA LYS A 138 5.40 6.18 10.25
C LYS A 138 6.46 5.11 10.50
N LEU A 139 6.06 3.96 11.05
CA LEU A 139 6.97 2.86 11.35
C LEU A 139 7.74 2.35 10.13
N VAL A 140 7.12 2.27 8.95
CA VAL A 140 7.82 1.83 7.73
C VAL A 140 8.67 2.91 7.10
N ALA A 141 8.33 4.19 7.31
CA ALA A 141 9.01 5.35 6.74
C ALA A 141 10.19 5.85 7.60
N THR A 142 10.46 5.23 8.76
CA THR A 142 11.53 5.66 9.68
C THR A 142 12.44 4.51 10.07
N VAL A 143 13.74 4.81 10.28
CA VAL A 143 14.72 3.92 10.93
C VAL A 143 15.44 4.73 12.00
N GLY A 144 15.29 4.33 13.26
CA GLY A 144 15.70 5.18 14.39
C GLY A 144 15.02 6.55 14.32
N ASN A 145 15.81 7.61 14.29
CA ASN A 145 15.32 8.98 14.18
C ASN A 145 15.34 9.52 12.73
N LYS A 146 15.74 8.71 11.75
CA LYS A 146 15.83 9.13 10.35
C LYS A 146 14.54 8.80 9.62
N TRP A 147 13.97 9.77 8.91
CA TRP A 147 12.94 9.54 7.92
C TRP A 147 13.57 9.10 6.60
N ILE A 148 13.28 7.87 6.19
CA ILE A 148 13.81 7.23 4.99
C ILE A 148 12.88 7.34 3.79
N GLY A 149 11.72 7.96 3.96
CA GLY A 149 10.77 8.24 2.88
C GLY A 149 9.63 9.13 3.34
N VAL A 150 8.93 9.72 2.38
CA VAL A 150 7.72 10.52 2.61
C VAL A 150 6.50 9.63 2.38
N PRO A 151 5.66 9.41 3.41
CA PRO A 151 4.45 8.61 3.25
C PRO A 151 3.48 9.24 2.25
N TRP A 152 3.02 8.44 1.28
CA TRP A 152 2.08 8.85 0.24
C TRP A 152 0.64 8.50 0.61
N THR A 153 0.34 7.21 0.65
CA THR A 153 -0.97 6.65 0.98
C THR A 153 -0.82 5.34 1.75
N VAL A 154 -1.93 4.81 2.19
CA VAL A 154 -2.03 3.47 2.73
C VAL A 154 -3.21 2.75 2.10
N GLY A 155 -2.95 1.57 1.56
CA GLY A 155 -3.97 0.66 1.07
C GLY A 155 -4.12 -0.54 2.00
N GLY A 156 -4.85 -1.54 1.52
CA GLY A 156 -5.02 -2.82 2.20
C GLY A 156 -6.13 -3.63 1.56
N GLY A 157 -6.22 -4.90 1.92
CA GLY A 157 -7.24 -5.82 1.44
C GLY A 157 -8.41 -5.96 2.42
N LEU A 158 -9.60 -6.01 1.86
CA LEU A 158 -10.82 -6.50 2.51
C LEU A 158 -11.41 -7.60 1.65
N ILE A 159 -12.31 -8.41 2.22
CA ILE A 159 -13.03 -9.37 1.42
C ILE A 159 -14.04 -8.62 0.55
N THR A 160 -13.83 -8.66 -0.75
CA THR A 160 -14.81 -8.27 -1.76
C THR A 160 -15.68 -9.48 -2.09
N TYR A 161 -16.99 -9.38 -2.00
CA TYR A 161 -17.89 -10.52 -2.19
C TYR A 161 -19.20 -10.15 -2.89
N ARG A 162 -19.80 -11.16 -3.55
CA ARG A 162 -21.13 -11.07 -4.18
C ARG A 162 -22.21 -11.29 -3.12
N LYS A 163 -22.87 -10.19 -2.70
CA LYS A 163 -23.92 -10.20 -1.68
C LYS A 163 -25.00 -11.24 -1.97
N SER A 164 -25.58 -11.19 -3.17
CA SER A 164 -26.69 -12.07 -3.57
C SER A 164 -26.33 -13.56 -3.48
N TRP A 165 -25.08 -13.92 -3.79
CA TRP A 165 -24.64 -15.31 -3.73
C TRP A 165 -24.47 -15.84 -2.29
N PHE A 166 -24.00 -14.97 -1.39
CA PHE A 166 -23.95 -15.32 0.03
C PHE A 166 -25.34 -15.40 0.64
N GLU A 167 -26.26 -14.51 0.28
CA GLU A 167 -27.67 -14.58 0.72
C GLU A 167 -28.35 -15.88 0.24
N GLU A 168 -28.10 -16.31 -1.00
CA GLU A 168 -28.61 -17.56 -1.58
C GLU A 168 -28.22 -18.80 -0.77
N VAL A 169 -27.03 -18.80 -0.13
CA VAL A 169 -26.56 -19.91 0.70
C VAL A 169 -26.83 -19.72 2.20
N GLY A 170 -27.62 -18.68 2.56
CA GLY A 170 -28.15 -18.45 3.91
C GLY A 170 -27.36 -17.43 4.74
N TYR A 171 -26.48 -16.64 4.15
CA TYR A 171 -25.70 -15.63 4.85
C TYR A 171 -26.12 -14.21 4.44
N LYS A 172 -26.92 -13.54 5.27
CA LYS A 172 -27.34 -12.13 5.05
C LYS A 172 -26.20 -11.14 5.22
N THR A 173 -25.17 -11.48 6.00
CA THR A 173 -23.93 -10.76 6.19
C THR A 173 -22.77 -11.68 5.91
N PHE A 174 -21.60 -11.14 5.61
CA PHE A 174 -20.40 -11.95 5.43
C PHE A 174 -20.07 -12.73 6.71
N PRO A 175 -19.63 -14.01 6.63
CA PRO A 175 -19.29 -14.83 7.79
C PRO A 175 -18.18 -14.18 8.65
N GLU A 176 -18.40 -14.09 9.95
CA GLU A 176 -17.46 -13.46 10.89
C GLU A 176 -16.33 -14.39 11.34
N THR A 177 -16.46 -15.71 11.13
CA THR A 177 -15.49 -16.73 11.56
C THR A 177 -14.99 -17.57 10.39
N TRP A 178 -13.80 -18.16 10.55
CA TRP A 178 -13.22 -19.02 9.52
C TRP A 178 -14.07 -20.26 9.25
N ASP A 179 -14.68 -20.87 10.28
CA ASP A 179 -15.61 -21.99 10.11
C ASP A 179 -16.84 -21.57 9.31
N GLY A 180 -17.42 -20.41 9.65
CA GLY A 180 -18.55 -19.85 8.91
C GLY A 180 -18.23 -19.60 7.45
N LEU A 181 -17.03 -19.05 7.16
CA LEU A 181 -16.57 -18.83 5.78
C LEU A 181 -16.37 -20.17 5.03
N ARG A 182 -15.79 -21.17 5.69
CA ARG A 182 -15.61 -22.51 5.09
C ARG A 182 -16.94 -23.15 4.74
N GLU A 183 -17.93 -23.09 5.64
CA GLU A 183 -19.27 -23.64 5.40
C GLU A 183 -20.03 -22.89 4.30
N ALA A 184 -19.94 -21.55 4.25
CA ALA A 184 -20.50 -20.76 3.16
C ALA A 184 -19.81 -21.11 1.84
N GLY A 185 -18.47 -21.18 1.85
CA GLY A 185 -17.67 -21.51 0.68
C GLY A 185 -17.93 -22.89 0.11
N LYS A 186 -18.14 -23.91 0.95
CA LYS A 186 -18.59 -25.27 0.51
C LYS A 186 -19.88 -25.20 -0.29
N LYS A 187 -20.88 -24.49 0.23
CA LYS A 187 -22.17 -24.34 -0.45
C LYS A 187 -22.04 -23.57 -1.76
N LEU A 188 -21.21 -22.53 -1.77
CA LEU A 188 -20.93 -21.72 -2.97
C LEU A 188 -20.15 -22.53 -4.02
N LYS A 189 -19.09 -23.27 -3.61
CA LYS A 189 -18.31 -24.13 -4.51
C LYS A 189 -19.18 -25.23 -5.14
N ALA A 190 -20.10 -25.82 -4.38
CA ALA A 190 -21.06 -26.80 -4.90
C ALA A 190 -22.00 -26.21 -5.97
N LYS A 191 -22.17 -24.89 -6.03
CA LYS A 191 -22.91 -24.17 -7.06
C LYS A 191 -22.01 -23.65 -8.20
N GLY A 192 -20.74 -24.05 -8.23
CA GLY A 192 -19.75 -23.57 -9.22
C GLY A 192 -19.22 -22.15 -8.98
N ARG A 193 -19.35 -21.65 -7.76
CA ARG A 193 -18.97 -20.29 -7.34
C ARG A 193 -18.00 -20.31 -6.16
N PRO A 194 -16.79 -20.93 -6.29
CA PRO A 194 -15.83 -21.05 -5.19
C PRO A 194 -15.41 -19.69 -4.64
N LEU A 195 -14.80 -19.68 -3.48
CA LEU A 195 -13.96 -18.58 -3.02
C LEU A 195 -12.70 -18.53 -3.88
N GLY A 196 -12.17 -17.35 -4.14
CA GLY A 196 -10.90 -17.20 -4.86
C GLY A 196 -9.90 -16.43 -4.02
N GLN A 197 -8.71 -17.00 -3.84
CA GLN A 197 -7.67 -16.34 -3.08
C GLN A 197 -6.30 -16.53 -3.71
N THR A 198 -5.52 -15.45 -3.75
CA THR A 198 -4.16 -15.46 -4.27
C THR A 198 -3.21 -16.14 -3.29
N ALA A 199 -2.50 -17.16 -3.76
CA ALA A 199 -1.44 -17.85 -3.02
C ALA A 199 -0.11 -17.90 -3.80
N GLY A 200 -0.02 -17.18 -4.93
CA GLY A 200 1.21 -17.02 -5.72
C GLY A 200 2.12 -15.90 -5.20
N HIS A 201 3.27 -15.74 -5.84
CA HIS A 201 4.23 -14.67 -5.54
C HIS A 201 3.73 -13.33 -6.11
N THR A 202 3.16 -12.51 -5.24
CA THR A 202 2.68 -11.16 -5.57
C THR A 202 2.82 -10.22 -4.37
N PHE A 203 2.96 -8.93 -4.65
CA PHE A 203 3.31 -7.96 -3.61
C PHE A 203 2.14 -7.60 -2.67
N GLY A 204 0.89 -7.72 -3.14
CA GLY A 204 -0.30 -7.20 -2.46
C GLY A 204 -1.19 -8.29 -1.88
N ASP A 205 -1.97 -8.98 -2.71
CA ASP A 205 -3.10 -9.80 -2.27
C ASP A 205 -2.68 -11.04 -1.48
N ALA A 206 -1.58 -11.70 -1.85
CA ALA A 206 -1.13 -12.87 -1.12
C ALA A 206 -0.66 -12.52 0.31
N PRO A 207 0.26 -11.57 0.54
CA PRO A 207 0.60 -11.14 1.90
C PRO A 207 -0.61 -10.58 2.65
N ALA A 208 -1.48 -9.78 1.99
CA ALA A 208 -2.66 -9.18 2.62
C ALA A 208 -3.71 -10.21 3.07
N TRP A 209 -3.64 -11.45 2.59
CA TRP A 209 -4.43 -12.56 3.10
C TRP A 209 -3.67 -13.40 4.12
N TRP A 210 -2.48 -13.91 3.76
CA TRP A 210 -1.81 -14.94 4.55
C TRP A 210 -1.23 -14.43 5.86
N TYR A 211 -0.78 -13.18 5.95
CA TYR A 211 -0.31 -12.60 7.22
C TYR A 211 -1.44 -12.37 8.22
N PRO A 212 -2.53 -11.65 7.89
CA PRO A 212 -3.68 -11.52 8.80
C PRO A 212 -4.32 -12.87 9.14
N TYR A 213 -4.32 -13.81 8.20
CA TYR A 213 -4.78 -15.16 8.46
C TYR A 213 -3.94 -15.83 9.56
N LEU A 214 -2.61 -15.84 9.41
CA LEU A 214 -1.66 -16.37 10.41
C LEU A 214 -1.91 -15.74 11.79
N TRP A 215 -1.97 -14.42 11.85
CA TRP A 215 -2.16 -13.69 13.09
C TRP A 215 -3.54 -13.97 13.75
N SER A 216 -4.57 -14.21 12.95
CA SER A 216 -5.90 -14.53 13.45
C SER A 216 -5.95 -15.87 14.20
N TRP A 217 -5.02 -16.76 13.91
CA TRP A 217 -4.83 -18.01 14.64
C TRP A 217 -3.93 -17.86 15.87
N GLY A 218 -3.24 -16.75 16.04
CA GLY A 218 -2.25 -16.49 17.08
C GLY A 218 -0.81 -16.75 16.66
N GLY A 219 -0.59 -17.23 15.42
CA GLY A 219 0.76 -17.38 14.85
C GLY A 219 1.43 -16.04 14.62
N LYS A 220 2.74 -16.00 14.70
CA LYS A 220 3.58 -14.80 14.48
C LYS A 220 4.98 -15.20 14.03
N GLU A 221 5.69 -14.30 13.38
CA GLU A 221 7.02 -14.59 12.82
C GLU A 221 8.09 -14.52 13.92
N VAL A 222 8.04 -13.45 14.74
CA VAL A 222 9.01 -13.17 15.79
C VAL A 222 8.34 -12.68 17.07
N GLU A 223 9.07 -12.67 18.17
CA GLU A 223 8.68 -12.01 19.41
C GLU A 223 8.78 -10.48 19.30
N ALA A 224 8.32 -9.76 20.34
CA ALA A 224 8.34 -8.29 20.39
C ALA A 224 9.74 -7.68 20.26
N ASP A 225 10.81 -8.46 20.49
CA ASP A 225 12.20 -8.04 20.30
C ASP A 225 12.61 -7.92 18.81
N GLY A 226 11.73 -8.40 17.89
CA GLY A 226 11.99 -8.43 16.45
C GLY A 226 13.13 -9.33 16.00
N LYS A 227 13.58 -10.25 16.87
CA LYS A 227 14.75 -11.13 16.66
C LYS A 227 14.44 -12.59 16.92
N THR A 228 13.78 -12.90 18.04
CA THR A 228 13.49 -14.27 18.44
C THR A 228 12.42 -14.86 17.52
N VAL A 229 12.81 -15.79 16.64
CA VAL A 229 11.91 -16.45 15.70
C VAL A 229 11.05 -17.47 16.41
N VAL A 230 9.72 -17.37 16.23
CA VAL A 230 8.70 -18.21 16.88
C VAL A 230 7.62 -18.70 15.90
N LEU A 231 7.90 -18.68 14.61
CA LEU A 231 6.95 -19.08 13.57
C LEU A 231 6.51 -20.54 13.72
N ASN A 232 7.41 -21.44 14.14
CA ASN A 232 7.07 -22.85 14.39
C ASN A 232 6.37 -22.99 15.73
N SER A 233 5.09 -22.68 15.79
CA SER A 233 4.23 -22.80 16.96
C SER A 233 3.01 -23.69 16.66
N GLN A 234 2.33 -24.14 17.70
CA GLN A 234 1.10 -24.94 17.56
C GLN A 234 0.02 -24.15 16.82
N GLU A 235 -0.12 -22.87 17.13
CA GLU A 235 -1.10 -21.97 16.49
C GLU A 235 -0.84 -21.83 14.99
N THR A 236 0.42 -21.74 14.58
CA THR A 236 0.80 -21.72 13.17
C THR A 236 0.46 -23.03 12.48
N ILE A 237 0.79 -24.18 13.09
CA ILE A 237 0.49 -25.50 12.55
C ILE A 237 -1.03 -25.70 12.38
N GLU A 238 -1.83 -25.29 13.37
CA GLU A 238 -3.30 -25.38 13.31
C GLU A 238 -3.86 -24.47 12.21
N SER A 239 -3.30 -23.27 12.05
CA SER A 239 -3.68 -22.36 10.95
C SER A 239 -3.46 -23.01 9.59
N VAL A 240 -2.31 -23.66 9.38
CA VAL A 240 -1.98 -24.33 8.11
C VAL A 240 -2.89 -25.53 7.86
N ARG A 241 -3.16 -26.33 8.87
CA ARG A 241 -4.12 -27.47 8.76
C ARG A 241 -5.51 -26.99 8.35
N PHE A 242 -6.01 -25.95 9.01
CA PHE A 242 -7.32 -25.39 8.67
C PHE A 242 -7.33 -24.77 7.26
N ALA A 243 -6.28 -24.03 6.88
CA ALA A 243 -6.14 -23.46 5.54
C ALA A 243 -6.23 -24.53 4.45
N THR A 244 -5.56 -25.67 4.64
CA THR A 244 -5.62 -26.79 3.70
C THR A 244 -7.05 -27.32 3.53
N GLY A 245 -7.79 -27.46 4.64
CA GLY A 245 -9.19 -27.86 4.60
C GLY A 245 -10.11 -26.81 3.95
N LEU A 246 -9.96 -25.54 4.32
CA LEU A 246 -10.70 -24.42 3.72
C LEU A 246 -10.48 -24.36 2.20
N TRP A 247 -9.22 -24.47 1.76
CA TRP A 247 -8.87 -24.45 0.35
C TRP A 247 -9.56 -25.56 -0.42
N LYS A 248 -9.35 -26.79 0.00
CA LYS A 248 -9.94 -27.97 -0.63
C LYS A 248 -11.46 -27.89 -0.73
N ASP A 249 -12.10 -27.49 0.35
CA ASP A 249 -13.56 -27.48 0.47
C ASP A 249 -14.22 -26.32 -0.25
N SER A 250 -13.55 -25.17 -0.36
CA SER A 250 -14.23 -23.90 -0.64
C SER A 250 -13.58 -23.06 -1.73
N CYS A 251 -12.27 -23.19 -1.97
CA CYS A 251 -11.54 -22.29 -2.87
C CYS A 251 -11.39 -22.83 -4.30
N ASP A 252 -11.08 -21.93 -5.21
CA ASP A 252 -10.62 -22.22 -6.58
C ASP A 252 -9.13 -22.57 -6.55
N ASP A 253 -8.76 -23.70 -7.15
CA ASP A 253 -7.38 -24.19 -7.15
C ASP A 253 -6.43 -23.33 -8.00
N GLY A 254 -6.96 -22.54 -8.94
CA GLY A 254 -6.18 -21.59 -9.74
C GLY A 254 -5.45 -20.53 -8.91
N GLY A 255 -5.95 -20.25 -7.71
CA GLY A 255 -5.35 -19.28 -6.77
C GLY A 255 -3.88 -19.51 -6.46
N LEU A 256 -3.36 -20.73 -6.59
CA LEU A 256 -1.94 -21.06 -6.41
C LEU A 256 -1.03 -20.39 -7.44
N ALA A 257 -1.55 -20.04 -8.61
CA ALA A 257 -0.81 -19.41 -9.70
C ALA A 257 -1.22 -17.93 -9.95
N TRP A 258 -2.11 -17.40 -9.13
CA TRP A 258 -2.63 -16.04 -9.33
C TRP A 258 -1.65 -14.95 -8.90
N ASP A 259 -1.71 -13.84 -9.62
CA ASP A 259 -1.13 -12.55 -9.26
C ASP A 259 -2.22 -11.57 -8.78
N ASP A 260 -1.84 -10.32 -8.42
CA ASP A 260 -2.75 -9.27 -7.94
C ASP A 260 -3.80 -8.81 -8.98
N THR A 261 -3.78 -9.32 -10.20
CA THR A 261 -4.77 -9.04 -11.25
C THR A 261 -5.67 -10.22 -11.55
N SER A 262 -5.27 -11.42 -11.17
CA SER A 262 -5.95 -12.67 -11.53
C SER A 262 -7.26 -12.83 -10.77
N ASN A 263 -7.28 -12.56 -9.46
CA ASN A 263 -8.50 -12.55 -8.64
C ASN A 263 -9.50 -11.49 -9.12
N ASN A 264 -9.04 -10.30 -9.55
CA ASN A 264 -9.89 -9.27 -10.13
C ASN A 264 -10.62 -9.80 -11.38
N ARG A 265 -9.86 -10.42 -12.30
CA ARG A 265 -10.45 -11.01 -13.51
C ARG A 265 -11.43 -12.13 -13.19
N ALA A 266 -11.08 -13.03 -12.27
CA ALA A 266 -11.94 -14.14 -11.87
C ALA A 266 -13.25 -13.65 -11.21
N PHE A 267 -13.18 -12.65 -10.35
CA PHE A 267 -14.37 -12.07 -9.71
C PHE A 267 -15.28 -11.36 -10.72
N LEU A 268 -14.70 -10.50 -11.57
CA LEU A 268 -15.44 -9.75 -12.58
C LEU A 268 -16.01 -10.65 -13.70
N ALA A 269 -15.40 -11.81 -13.93
CA ALA A 269 -15.94 -12.85 -14.82
C ALA A 269 -17.05 -13.69 -14.16
N GLY A 270 -17.34 -13.49 -12.85
CA GLY A 270 -18.32 -14.30 -12.13
C GLY A 270 -17.83 -15.73 -11.82
N SER A 271 -16.54 -15.99 -11.87
CA SER A 271 -15.97 -17.32 -11.61
C SER A 271 -15.77 -17.61 -10.12
N ILE A 272 -15.68 -16.57 -9.28
CA ILE A 272 -15.50 -16.69 -7.84
C ILE A 272 -16.47 -15.79 -7.09
N SER A 273 -16.85 -16.21 -5.88
CA SER A 273 -17.85 -15.54 -5.05
C SER A 273 -17.28 -14.47 -4.13
N ALA A 274 -16.04 -14.61 -3.70
CA ALA A 274 -15.34 -13.68 -2.82
C ALA A 274 -13.83 -13.80 -2.98
N THR A 275 -13.12 -12.70 -2.71
CA THR A 275 -11.65 -12.64 -2.66
C THR A 275 -11.19 -11.52 -1.74
N ASN A 276 -10.02 -11.66 -1.11
CA ASN A 276 -9.36 -10.53 -0.45
C ASN A 276 -8.73 -9.64 -1.52
N ASN A 277 -9.07 -8.35 -1.52
CA ASN A 277 -8.61 -7.41 -2.53
C ASN A 277 -8.70 -5.96 -2.02
N GLY A 278 -8.02 -5.04 -2.69
CA GLY A 278 -8.32 -3.61 -2.62
C GLY A 278 -9.68 -3.27 -3.25
N ALA A 279 -10.03 -2.00 -3.29
CA ALA A 279 -11.31 -1.54 -3.85
C ALA A 279 -11.41 -1.62 -5.39
N SER A 280 -10.36 -2.07 -6.08
CA SER A 280 -10.23 -2.03 -7.55
C SER A 280 -11.35 -2.78 -8.28
N ILE A 281 -11.79 -3.93 -7.77
CA ILE A 281 -12.89 -4.71 -8.35
C ILE A 281 -14.18 -3.88 -8.39
N TYR A 282 -14.56 -3.26 -7.27
CA TYR A 282 -15.76 -2.42 -7.19
C TYR A 282 -15.66 -1.20 -8.12
N ILE A 283 -14.51 -0.51 -8.11
CA ILE A 283 -14.28 0.67 -8.94
C ILE A 283 -14.36 0.32 -10.42
N GLU A 284 -13.75 -0.79 -10.84
CA GLU A 284 -13.77 -1.25 -12.23
C GLU A 284 -15.20 -1.69 -12.66
N ALA A 285 -15.91 -2.43 -11.83
CA ALA A 285 -17.27 -2.85 -12.10
C ALA A 285 -18.22 -1.63 -12.22
N LYS A 286 -18.02 -0.60 -11.39
CA LYS A 286 -18.80 0.64 -11.44
C LYS A 286 -18.43 1.50 -12.65
N ARG A 287 -17.17 1.49 -13.08
CA ARG A 287 -16.69 2.23 -14.25
C ARG A 287 -17.20 1.65 -15.57
N LYS A 288 -17.44 0.32 -15.61
CA LYS A 288 -17.90 -0.39 -16.81
C LYS A 288 -19.16 -1.23 -16.53
N PRO A 289 -20.28 -0.59 -16.14
CA PRO A 289 -21.49 -1.32 -15.72
C PRO A 289 -22.07 -2.20 -16.82
N GLU A 290 -21.89 -1.81 -18.09
CA GLU A 290 -22.35 -2.60 -19.24
C GLU A 290 -21.53 -3.86 -19.50
N SER A 291 -20.26 -3.87 -19.06
CA SER A 291 -19.35 -5.02 -19.22
C SER A 291 -19.46 -6.01 -18.06
N TYR A 292 -19.84 -5.53 -16.87
CA TYR A 292 -19.90 -6.32 -15.66
C TYR A 292 -21.31 -6.31 -15.08
N GLN A 293 -22.04 -7.38 -15.35
CA GLN A 293 -23.44 -7.55 -14.95
C GLN A 293 -23.61 -8.80 -14.10
N THR A 294 -24.66 -8.79 -13.28
CA THR A 294 -25.14 -9.99 -12.57
C THR A 294 -25.87 -10.92 -13.54
N GLU A 295 -26.21 -12.11 -13.08
CA GLU A 295 -27.00 -13.08 -13.85
C GLU A 295 -28.40 -12.56 -14.21
N THR A 296 -28.88 -11.52 -13.51
CA THR A 296 -30.19 -10.87 -13.79
C THR A 296 -30.06 -9.67 -14.73
N GLY A 297 -28.84 -9.35 -15.22
CA GLY A 297 -28.58 -8.19 -16.07
C GLY A 297 -28.42 -6.88 -15.29
N ALA A 298 -28.45 -6.88 -13.96
CA ALA A 298 -28.19 -5.69 -13.16
C ALA A 298 -26.67 -5.39 -13.13
N PRO A 299 -26.25 -4.11 -12.98
CA PRO A 299 -24.84 -3.77 -12.82
C PRO A 299 -24.21 -4.49 -11.61
N MET A 300 -23.10 -5.23 -11.82
CA MET A 300 -22.47 -6.07 -10.80
C MET A 300 -22.02 -5.28 -9.56
N TRP A 301 -21.59 -4.02 -9.73
CA TRP A 301 -21.16 -3.18 -8.60
C TRP A 301 -22.21 -3.01 -7.51
N GLN A 302 -23.51 -3.13 -7.85
CA GLN A 302 -24.63 -3.03 -6.89
C GLN A 302 -24.75 -4.27 -6.00
N ASP A 303 -24.15 -5.38 -6.42
CA ASP A 303 -24.11 -6.65 -5.69
C ASP A 303 -22.77 -6.87 -4.98
N ILE A 304 -21.82 -5.92 -5.08
CA ILE A 304 -20.51 -6.01 -4.43
C ILE A 304 -20.56 -5.34 -3.05
N LEU A 305 -20.15 -6.07 -2.03
CA LEU A 305 -19.92 -5.56 -0.69
C LEU A 305 -18.51 -5.91 -0.22
N HIS A 306 -18.08 -5.26 0.87
CA HIS A 306 -16.78 -5.46 1.48
C HIS A 306 -16.93 -5.85 2.97
N ALA A 307 -16.08 -6.75 3.43
CA ALA A 307 -16.02 -7.20 4.81
C ALA A 307 -14.56 -7.37 5.26
N ARG A 308 -14.32 -7.27 6.56
CA ARG A 308 -13.04 -7.71 7.12
C ARG A 308 -12.88 -9.21 6.94
N ILE A 309 -11.65 -9.70 6.93
CA ILE A 309 -11.39 -11.13 7.01
C ILE A 309 -12.02 -11.70 8.30
N PRO A 310 -12.41 -12.98 8.31
CA PRO A 310 -12.96 -13.61 9.51
C PRO A 310 -12.01 -13.54 10.71
N LYS A 311 -12.56 -13.51 11.91
CA LYS A 311 -11.79 -13.64 13.14
C LYS A 311 -11.46 -15.12 13.40
N GLY A 312 -10.26 -15.34 13.93
CA GLY A 312 -9.83 -16.61 14.48
C GLY A 312 -9.64 -16.55 16.00
N PRO A 313 -9.06 -17.59 16.62
CA PRO A 313 -8.78 -17.63 18.06
C PRO A 313 -7.89 -16.47 18.53
N GLY A 314 -6.95 -16.04 17.72
CA GLY A 314 -6.04 -14.92 18.01
C GLY A 314 -6.61 -13.54 17.78
N GLY A 315 -7.79 -13.43 17.14
CA GLY A 315 -8.43 -12.15 16.85
C GLY A 315 -8.75 -11.91 15.36
N GLN A 316 -8.89 -10.62 14.99
CA GLN A 316 -9.19 -10.17 13.63
C GLN A 316 -8.23 -9.01 13.27
N PHE A 317 -7.50 -9.14 12.18
CA PHE A 317 -6.45 -8.21 11.80
C PHE A 317 -6.51 -7.87 10.30
N THR A 318 -5.78 -6.83 9.91
CA THR A 318 -5.52 -6.48 8.51
C THR A 318 -4.01 -6.26 8.34
N LEU A 319 -3.52 -6.40 7.11
CA LEU A 319 -2.19 -5.95 6.72
C LEU A 319 -2.36 -4.65 5.93
N PRO A 320 -2.10 -3.47 6.52
CA PRO A 320 -2.03 -2.23 5.74
C PRO A 320 -0.82 -2.29 4.81
N ILE A 321 -0.99 -1.69 3.64
CA ILE A 321 0.07 -1.57 2.63
C ILE A 321 0.40 -0.08 2.47
N PRO A 322 1.34 0.47 3.25
CA PRO A 322 1.83 1.82 3.05
C PRO A 322 2.54 1.97 1.70
N PHE A 323 2.31 3.08 1.03
CA PHE A 323 3.05 3.53 -0.13
C PHE A 323 3.89 4.73 0.28
N THR A 324 5.20 4.65 0.02
CA THR A 324 6.16 5.63 0.54
C THR A 324 7.09 6.08 -0.57
N ASP A 325 7.21 7.39 -0.78
CA ASP A 325 8.11 7.97 -1.77
C ASP A 325 9.52 8.12 -1.19
N LEU A 326 10.47 7.40 -1.78
CA LEU A 326 11.88 7.36 -1.39
C LEU A 326 12.67 8.36 -2.23
N VAL A 327 13.32 9.33 -1.60
CA VAL A 327 14.32 10.18 -2.28
C VAL A 327 15.64 9.43 -2.30
N MET A 328 16.15 9.16 -3.49
CA MET A 328 17.33 8.32 -3.67
C MET A 328 18.61 9.05 -3.27
N GLY A 329 19.47 8.38 -2.49
CA GLY A 329 20.72 8.97 -1.97
C GLY A 329 21.71 9.38 -3.08
N TYR A 330 21.71 8.66 -4.21
CA TYR A 330 22.53 8.99 -5.38
C TYR A 330 22.01 10.19 -6.19
N SER A 331 20.77 10.62 -5.97
CA SER A 331 20.16 11.69 -6.77
C SER A 331 20.89 13.03 -6.56
N ARG A 332 21.17 13.70 -7.65
CA ARG A 332 21.69 15.08 -7.65
C ARG A 332 20.57 16.12 -7.52
N ASN A 333 19.31 15.68 -7.63
CA ASN A 333 18.10 16.50 -7.55
C ASN A 333 17.38 16.34 -6.20
N GLN A 334 18.07 15.98 -5.09
CA GLN A 334 17.42 15.75 -3.80
C GLN A 334 16.60 16.95 -3.33
N LYS A 335 17.13 18.18 -3.48
CA LYS A 335 16.38 19.37 -3.09
C LYS A 335 15.15 19.60 -3.99
N PRO A 336 15.22 19.61 -5.32
CA PRO A 336 14.03 19.68 -6.18
C PRO A 336 13.02 18.53 -5.90
N ALA A 337 13.50 17.32 -5.60
CA ALA A 337 12.64 16.18 -5.23
C ALA A 337 11.87 16.46 -3.93
N LYS A 338 12.53 16.99 -2.90
CA LYS A 338 11.88 17.40 -1.66
C LYS A 338 10.88 18.55 -1.87
N ASP A 339 11.21 19.54 -2.67
CA ASP A 339 10.31 20.65 -2.99
C ASP A 339 9.08 20.17 -3.78
N PHE A 340 9.27 19.21 -4.69
CA PHE A 340 8.15 18.52 -5.37
C PHE A 340 7.27 17.78 -4.37
N LEU A 341 7.85 16.99 -3.46
CA LEU A 341 7.06 16.23 -2.47
C LEU A 341 6.24 17.16 -1.56
N ARG A 342 6.78 18.31 -1.14
CA ARG A 342 6.00 19.33 -0.42
C ARG A 342 4.82 19.83 -1.25
N TRP A 343 5.05 20.14 -2.51
CA TRP A 343 4.00 20.66 -3.38
C TRP A 343 2.91 19.63 -3.66
N ILE A 344 3.30 18.40 -4.03
CA ILE A 344 2.31 17.37 -4.36
C ILE A 344 1.44 16.97 -3.15
N HIS A 345 1.96 17.07 -1.95
CA HIS A 345 1.19 16.84 -0.72
C HIS A 345 0.36 18.06 -0.26
N SER A 346 0.33 19.16 -1.02
CA SER A 346 -0.60 20.25 -0.74
C SER A 346 -2.06 19.77 -0.85
N LYS A 347 -2.97 20.39 -0.09
CA LYS A 347 -4.40 20.01 -0.14
C LYS A 347 -5.00 20.09 -1.56
N SER A 348 -4.52 21.00 -2.42
CA SER A 348 -4.98 21.12 -3.80
C SER A 348 -4.47 19.96 -4.66
N ALA A 349 -3.16 19.77 -4.75
CA ALA A 349 -2.59 18.79 -5.66
C ALA A 349 -2.87 17.33 -5.21
N PHE A 350 -2.64 17.03 -3.93
CA PHE A 350 -2.95 15.70 -3.39
C PHE A 350 -4.45 15.41 -3.36
N GLY A 351 -5.28 16.39 -2.97
CA GLY A 351 -6.73 16.22 -2.90
C GLY A 351 -7.36 15.95 -4.26
N GLU A 352 -6.86 16.55 -5.33
CA GLU A 352 -7.30 16.26 -6.68
C GLU A 352 -6.96 14.82 -7.10
N TRP A 353 -5.73 14.41 -6.86
CA TRP A 353 -5.30 13.02 -7.09
C TRP A 353 -6.08 12.05 -6.20
N PHE A 354 -6.25 12.34 -4.91
CA PHE A 354 -6.96 11.51 -3.95
C PHE A 354 -8.44 11.30 -4.35
N THR A 355 -9.09 12.35 -4.83
CA THR A 355 -10.45 12.26 -5.38
C THR A 355 -10.50 11.31 -6.58
N SER A 356 -9.48 11.32 -7.45
CA SER A 356 -9.40 10.43 -8.61
C SER A 356 -9.24 8.95 -8.24
N GLN A 357 -8.74 8.66 -7.03
CA GLN A 357 -8.64 7.30 -6.47
C GLN A 357 -9.99 6.70 -6.08
N GLN A 358 -11.04 7.50 -5.96
CA GLN A 358 -12.42 7.06 -5.67
C GLN A 358 -12.59 6.21 -4.39
N GLY A 359 -11.67 6.30 -3.43
CA GLY A 359 -11.63 5.50 -2.21
C GLY A 359 -10.84 4.19 -2.32
N TYR A 360 -9.97 4.06 -3.33
CA TYR A 360 -9.07 2.91 -3.47
C TYR A 360 -7.99 2.87 -2.39
N SER A 361 -7.38 4.02 -2.08
CA SER A 361 -6.38 4.17 -1.03
C SER A 361 -6.85 5.19 0.01
N ASP A 362 -6.41 5.03 1.24
CA ASP A 362 -6.51 6.07 2.26
C ASP A 362 -5.28 6.99 2.19
N GLY A 363 -5.42 8.24 2.63
CA GLY A 363 -4.26 9.12 2.79
C GLY A 363 -3.37 8.65 3.93
N ALA A 364 -2.06 8.85 3.80
CA ALA A 364 -1.12 8.48 4.85
C ALA A 364 -1.29 9.30 6.14
N ALA A 365 -1.87 10.49 6.06
CA ALA A 365 -2.14 11.39 7.17
C ALA A 365 -3.64 11.40 7.55
N LYS A 366 -3.92 11.57 8.85
CA LYS A 366 -5.25 11.36 9.46
C LYS A 366 -6.35 12.32 8.99
N ASP A 367 -6.00 13.52 8.49
CA ASP A 367 -7.01 14.46 8.01
C ASP A 367 -7.77 13.95 6.79
N TRP A 368 -7.20 13.03 6.01
CA TRP A 368 -7.82 12.44 4.82
C TRP A 368 -8.96 11.46 5.14
N GLU A 369 -9.05 10.97 6.39
CA GLU A 369 -10.23 10.21 6.86
C GLU A 369 -11.54 10.99 6.71
N LYS A 370 -11.45 12.33 6.74
CA LYS A 370 -12.61 13.24 6.71
C LYS A 370 -12.93 13.73 5.29
N ASP A 371 -12.17 13.27 4.28
CA ASP A 371 -12.39 13.72 2.91
C ASP A 371 -13.73 13.19 2.38
N LYS A 372 -14.39 14.04 1.58
CA LYS A 372 -15.70 13.71 0.96
C LYS A 372 -15.64 12.56 -0.05
N VAL A 373 -14.45 12.12 -0.48
CA VAL A 373 -14.30 10.93 -1.35
C VAL A 373 -15.00 9.71 -0.75
N TRP A 374 -15.02 9.61 0.58
CA TRP A 374 -15.68 8.53 1.33
C TRP A 374 -17.21 8.58 1.30
N ASP A 375 -17.79 9.70 0.86
CA ASP A 375 -19.24 9.87 0.69
C ASP A 375 -19.69 9.51 -0.73
N VAL A 376 -18.79 9.57 -1.71
CA VAL A 376 -19.07 9.21 -3.11
C VAL A 376 -19.40 7.73 -3.26
N ASN A 377 -18.68 6.87 -2.53
CA ASN A 377 -18.87 5.43 -2.53
C ASN A 377 -18.92 4.90 -1.08
N PRO A 378 -20.04 5.03 -0.35
CA PRO A 378 -20.13 4.64 1.05
C PRO A 378 -19.76 3.17 1.33
N VAL A 379 -19.94 2.28 0.33
CA VAL A 379 -19.54 0.86 0.41
C VAL A 379 -18.03 0.68 0.56
N LEU A 380 -17.22 1.69 0.21
CA LEU A 380 -15.76 1.69 0.35
C LEU A 380 -15.27 2.26 1.69
N ARG A 381 -16.13 2.82 2.53
CA ARG A 381 -15.73 3.35 3.86
C ARG A 381 -14.96 2.35 4.72
N PRO A 382 -15.23 1.03 4.70
CA PRO A 382 -14.42 0.08 5.46
C PRO A 382 -12.93 0.08 5.11
N PHE A 383 -12.54 0.52 3.91
CA PHE A 383 -11.13 0.65 3.52
C PHE A 383 -10.44 1.80 4.27
N ARG A 384 -11.13 2.93 4.50
CA ARG A 384 -10.65 4.03 5.34
C ARG A 384 -10.25 3.58 6.76
N ASP A 385 -10.93 2.57 7.27
CA ASP A 385 -10.76 2.11 8.64
C ASP A 385 -9.65 1.04 8.79
N ILE A 386 -8.90 0.73 7.71
CA ILE A 386 -7.80 -0.26 7.73
C ILE A 386 -6.61 0.18 8.59
N PRO A 387 -6.06 1.41 8.45
CA PRO A 387 -4.80 1.77 9.10
C PRO A 387 -4.80 1.64 10.63
N PRO A 388 -5.87 2.02 11.37
CA PRO A 388 -5.90 1.92 12.84
C PRO A 388 -5.90 0.48 13.37
N PHE A 389 -6.31 -0.52 12.57
CA PHE A 389 -6.41 -1.93 12.98
C PHE A 389 -5.34 -2.82 12.36
N GLY A 390 -4.38 -2.19 11.67
CA GLY A 390 -3.37 -2.89 10.91
C GLY A 390 -2.20 -3.40 11.75
N ARG A 391 -1.69 -4.56 11.36
CA ARG A 391 -0.37 -5.07 11.77
C ARG A 391 0.55 -5.11 10.57
N LEU A 392 1.82 -4.87 10.79
CA LEU A 392 2.84 -4.98 9.76
C LEU A 392 3.50 -6.36 9.81
N ALA A 393 3.99 -6.83 8.68
CA ALA A 393 4.80 -8.02 8.62
C ALA A 393 6.05 -7.88 9.51
N GLY A 394 6.45 -8.99 10.17
CA GLY A 394 7.41 -8.98 11.26
C GLY A 394 6.77 -8.85 12.64
N TYR A 395 5.44 -8.88 12.72
CA TYR A 395 4.72 -8.93 13.99
C TYR A 395 5.12 -10.22 14.77
N ALA A 396 5.36 -10.15 16.09
CA ALA A 396 5.10 -9.08 17.07
C ALA A 396 6.20 -8.03 17.21
N GLY A 397 7.32 -8.15 16.48
CA GLY A 397 8.38 -7.13 16.49
C GLY A 397 8.04 -5.91 15.64
N PRO A 398 8.91 -4.87 15.67
CA PRO A 398 8.79 -3.73 14.78
C PRO A 398 9.12 -4.12 13.34
N PRO A 399 8.59 -3.39 12.32
CA PRO A 399 9.08 -3.54 10.97
C PRO A 399 10.57 -3.18 10.91
N ASN A 400 11.34 -4.02 10.26
CA ASN A 400 12.77 -3.85 10.09
C ASN A 400 13.23 -4.51 8.78
N ARG A 401 14.52 -4.41 8.44
CA ARG A 401 15.08 -5.00 7.24
C ARG A 401 14.83 -6.52 7.14
N LYS A 402 14.99 -7.26 8.25
CA LYS A 402 14.80 -8.72 8.26
C LYS A 402 13.33 -9.09 8.01
N ALA A 403 12.39 -8.39 8.65
CA ALA A 403 10.96 -8.56 8.40
C ALA A 403 10.60 -8.26 6.93
N ALA A 404 11.15 -7.19 6.35
CA ALA A 404 10.96 -6.87 4.94
C ALA A 404 11.52 -7.94 4.02
N GLU A 405 12.66 -8.54 4.36
CA GLU A 405 13.26 -9.63 3.60
C GLU A 405 12.40 -10.92 3.66
N VAL A 406 11.82 -11.25 4.81
CA VAL A 406 10.87 -12.38 4.96
C VAL A 406 9.68 -12.23 4.00
N VAL A 407 9.07 -11.03 3.94
CA VAL A 407 7.95 -10.76 3.05
C VAL A 407 8.36 -10.86 1.58
N THR A 408 9.47 -10.24 1.21
CA THR A 408 9.90 -10.19 -0.20
C THR A 408 10.40 -11.52 -0.73
N LYS A 409 10.77 -12.43 0.16
CA LYS A 409 11.05 -13.84 -0.17
C LYS A 409 9.83 -14.73 -0.10
N TYR A 410 8.64 -14.18 0.17
CA TYR A 410 7.34 -14.87 0.23
C TYR A 410 7.28 -16.05 1.22
N ILE A 411 8.12 -16.07 2.26
CA ILE A 411 8.28 -17.24 3.13
C ILE A 411 6.96 -17.66 3.77
N VAL A 412 6.19 -16.72 4.34
CA VAL A 412 4.88 -17.02 4.94
C VAL A 412 3.86 -17.45 3.88
N THR A 413 3.84 -16.81 2.72
CA THR A 413 2.97 -17.21 1.60
C THR A 413 3.30 -18.63 1.14
N ASP A 414 4.58 -18.94 0.94
CA ASP A 414 5.04 -20.27 0.51
C ASP A 414 4.77 -21.37 1.53
N MET A 415 4.80 -21.03 2.83
CA MET A 415 4.40 -21.98 3.88
C MET A 415 2.98 -22.51 3.63
N TYR A 416 2.04 -21.60 3.38
CA TYR A 416 0.67 -22.00 3.05
C TYR A 416 0.61 -22.67 1.68
N ALA A 417 1.21 -22.11 0.65
CA ALA A 417 1.18 -22.64 -0.70
C ALA A 417 1.71 -24.08 -0.78
N LYS A 418 2.80 -24.42 -0.08
CA LYS A 418 3.36 -25.77 0.00
C LYS A 418 2.38 -26.75 0.66
N ALA A 419 1.73 -26.33 1.73
CA ALA A 419 0.72 -27.16 2.40
C ALA A 419 -0.53 -27.38 1.54
N LEU A 420 -0.98 -26.33 0.82
CA LEU A 420 -2.09 -26.45 -0.14
C LEU A 420 -1.75 -27.42 -1.30
N GLN A 421 -0.48 -27.57 -1.64
CA GLN A 421 0.02 -28.53 -2.64
C GLN A 421 0.30 -29.93 -2.07
N GLY A 422 0.01 -30.18 -0.79
CA GLY A 422 0.07 -31.51 -0.17
C GLY A 422 1.23 -31.74 0.79
N MET A 423 2.09 -30.74 1.06
CA MET A 423 3.10 -30.85 2.12
C MET A 423 2.40 -30.93 3.48
N PRO A 424 2.79 -31.86 4.40
CA PRO A 424 2.25 -31.86 5.77
C PRO A 424 2.42 -30.52 6.46
N ALA A 425 1.41 -30.11 7.26
CA ALA A 425 1.41 -28.80 7.90
C ALA A 425 2.67 -28.55 8.76
N GLU A 426 3.07 -29.55 9.54
CA GLU A 426 4.25 -29.49 10.41
C GLU A 426 5.55 -29.32 9.60
N GLU A 427 5.64 -29.96 8.44
CA GLU A 427 6.81 -29.85 7.55
C GLU A 427 6.87 -28.47 6.88
N SER A 428 5.73 -27.93 6.42
CA SER A 428 5.68 -26.63 5.80
C SER A 428 5.99 -25.52 6.80
N VAL A 429 5.49 -25.61 8.03
CA VAL A 429 5.80 -24.66 9.10
C VAL A 429 7.27 -24.75 9.52
N LYS A 430 7.81 -25.96 9.67
CA LYS A 430 9.23 -26.17 9.98
C LYS A 430 10.14 -25.60 8.89
N TRP A 431 9.78 -25.82 7.61
CA TRP A 431 10.51 -25.22 6.49
C TRP A 431 10.52 -23.69 6.59
N ALA A 432 9.35 -23.07 6.78
CA ALA A 432 9.23 -21.61 6.86
C ALA A 432 10.00 -21.04 8.06
N ASP A 433 9.91 -21.67 9.23
CA ASP A 433 10.70 -21.28 10.42
C ASP A 433 12.20 -21.32 10.16
N GLN A 434 12.69 -22.35 9.47
CA GLN A 434 14.11 -22.45 9.09
C GLN A 434 14.54 -21.32 8.14
N GLU A 435 13.69 -20.97 7.13
CA GLU A 435 13.99 -19.87 6.23
C GLU A 435 13.99 -18.52 6.95
N VAL A 436 13.02 -18.28 7.86
CA VAL A 436 13.00 -17.06 8.68
C VAL A 436 14.25 -17.00 9.57
N ARG A 437 14.66 -18.10 10.21
CA ARG A 437 15.88 -18.15 11.03
C ARG A 437 17.15 -17.82 10.24
N LYS A 438 17.28 -18.25 8.98
CA LYS A 438 18.42 -17.88 8.13
C LYS A 438 18.52 -16.37 7.90
N ILE A 439 17.41 -15.68 7.84
CA ILE A 439 17.36 -14.21 7.70
C ILE A 439 17.68 -13.53 9.05
N HIS A 440 17.25 -14.13 10.16
CA HIS A 440 17.40 -13.58 11.49
C HIS A 440 18.74 -13.95 12.16
N ALA A 441 19.53 -14.85 11.58
CA ALA A 441 20.88 -15.24 12.04
C ALA A 441 21.94 -14.09 11.93
#